data_c793365f51e264018ef4fd046b6d2231
#
_entry.id   c793365f51e264018ef4fd046b6d2231
#
_cell.length_a   1.000
_cell.length_b   1.000
_cell.length_c   1.000
_cell.angle_alpha   90.00
_cell.angle_beta   90.00
_cell.angle_gamma   90.00
#
_symmetry.space_group_name_H-M   'P 1'
#
loop_
_entity.id
_entity.type
_entity.pdbx_description
1 polymer ?
#
loop_
_entity_poly.entity_id
_entity_poly.type
_entity_poly.pdbx_seq_one_letter_code
_entity_poly.pdbx_strand_id
1 'polypeptide(L)'
;MGEASALSALGVTIILALSRPALGVLVVGPALAAIAGITLMTAAGHVAILDIIEAIGVLWRPMIAIASIMVIAAAAGHLGVVNRLAGAVIRLGDGSARTLFLLVFCLSACTAAILNNDSAILVLTPLVITIVRALYPENQTLLIPFVFAVFMAAGIAPIVTSNPINLIVSDVAELDFNAYAVRMVPVALASAVISFLTLRWIFSPELDRRGPGVADPKAVAARFSGSGWAPAEKHGLILALSVLGAYPVIEYLGGSVWIVALCGAIAACMLCAFHDAARPGHLLRTGVAWQILIFLFGVYLIALGLRNAGAVDWLVDLYNPPGIATIGVVSAVGSALINNHSMALTNIVAIGALPGEQHTTEYLAALVGGDLGPRLLPIGSLAGLLWYAALERSGVHVPVRQFIRIGVIVTVPSLAAGLLMLGAIS
;
A
#
# COMPACT_ATOMS: atom_id res chain seq x y z
N MET A 1 1.57 34.61 -8.66
CA MET A 1 2.99 34.21 -8.42
C MET A 1 3.11 33.16 -7.30
N GLY A 2 2.29 33.26 -6.26
CA GLY A 2 2.30 32.27 -5.13
C GLY A 2 2.00 30.85 -5.54
N GLU A 3 0.91 30.63 -6.29
CA GLU A 3 0.51 29.29 -6.76
C GLU A 3 1.61 28.61 -7.61
N ALA A 4 2.21 29.36 -8.54
CA ALA A 4 3.24 28.80 -9.42
C ALA A 4 4.50 28.36 -8.65
N SER A 5 4.90 29.10 -7.61
CA SER A 5 6.03 28.72 -6.75
C SER A 5 5.71 27.51 -5.89
N ALA A 6 4.49 27.40 -5.38
CA ALA A 6 4.04 26.26 -4.58
C ALA A 6 3.91 24.97 -5.44
N LEU A 7 3.31 25.06 -6.63
CA LEU A 7 3.25 23.96 -7.58
C LEU A 7 4.64 23.51 -8.06
N SER A 8 5.57 24.47 -8.23
CA SER A 8 6.96 24.16 -8.57
C SER A 8 7.66 23.39 -7.46
N ALA A 9 7.45 23.76 -6.19
CA ALA A 9 8.02 23.06 -5.04
C ALA A 9 7.49 21.62 -4.94
N LEU A 10 6.17 21.42 -5.17
CA LEU A 10 5.57 20.07 -5.26
C LEU A 10 6.21 19.28 -6.42
N GLY A 11 6.28 19.87 -7.62
CA GLY A 11 6.88 19.25 -8.80
C GLY A 11 8.32 18.80 -8.57
N VAL A 12 9.16 19.68 -7.98
CA VAL A 12 10.54 19.35 -7.61
C VAL A 12 10.58 18.20 -6.62
N THR A 13 9.74 18.21 -5.58
CA THR A 13 9.67 17.12 -4.59
C THR A 13 9.35 15.79 -5.27
N ILE A 14 8.35 15.76 -6.12
CA ILE A 14 7.93 14.54 -6.82
C ILE A 14 9.04 14.04 -7.76
N ILE A 15 9.60 14.94 -8.58
CA ILE A 15 10.68 14.58 -9.52
C ILE A 15 11.88 14.01 -8.75
N LEU A 16 12.32 14.63 -7.67
CA LEU A 16 13.42 14.14 -6.85
C LEU A 16 13.10 12.80 -6.17
N ALA A 17 11.89 12.64 -5.62
CA ALA A 17 11.48 11.42 -4.95
C ALA A 17 11.41 10.21 -5.91
N LEU A 18 11.03 10.45 -7.17
CA LEU A 18 10.86 9.41 -8.19
C LEU A 18 12.16 9.11 -8.94
N SER A 19 12.90 10.14 -9.37
CA SER A 19 14.14 9.98 -10.13
C SER A 19 15.32 9.48 -9.30
N ARG A 20 15.27 9.72 -7.98
CA ARG A 20 16.33 9.33 -7.02
C ARG A 20 17.74 9.64 -7.53
N PRO A 21 18.02 10.91 -7.93
CA PRO A 21 19.31 11.22 -8.52
C PRO A 21 20.45 10.95 -7.53
N ALA A 22 21.54 10.39 -8.05
CA ALA A 22 22.76 10.21 -7.28
C ALA A 22 23.64 11.49 -7.39
N LEU A 23 23.88 12.12 -6.25
CA LEU A 23 24.80 13.25 -6.11
C LEU A 23 26.10 12.72 -5.45
N GLY A 24 26.96 12.15 -6.26
CA GLY A 24 28.16 11.45 -5.76
C GLY A 24 27.77 10.19 -4.96
N VAL A 25 28.09 10.19 -3.66
CA VAL A 25 27.78 9.06 -2.75
C VAL A 25 26.34 9.16 -2.19
N LEU A 26 25.71 10.31 -2.31
CA LEU A 26 24.37 10.57 -1.76
C LEU A 26 23.30 10.28 -2.83
N VAL A 27 22.41 9.32 -2.54
CA VAL A 27 21.21 9.08 -3.34
C VAL A 27 20.04 9.88 -2.74
N VAL A 28 19.46 10.78 -3.54
CA VAL A 28 18.31 11.57 -3.10
C VAL A 28 17.09 10.65 -3.02
N GLY A 29 16.78 10.20 -1.81
CA GLY A 29 15.58 9.39 -1.53
C GLY A 29 14.36 10.27 -1.26
N PRO A 30 13.17 9.64 -1.04
CA PRO A 30 11.91 10.36 -0.78
C PRO A 30 12.01 11.37 0.37
N ALA A 31 12.68 11.03 1.47
CA ALA A 31 12.87 11.93 2.62
C ALA A 31 13.60 13.22 2.24
N LEU A 32 14.72 13.11 1.52
CA LEU A 32 15.48 14.30 1.08
C LEU A 32 14.71 15.12 0.06
N ALA A 33 13.93 14.49 -0.80
CA ALA A 33 13.05 15.17 -1.74
C ALA A 33 11.98 16.00 -1.01
N ALA A 34 11.36 15.44 0.04
CA ALA A 34 10.39 16.17 0.85
C ALA A 34 11.03 17.34 1.61
N ILE A 35 12.22 17.14 2.19
CA ILE A 35 12.98 18.23 2.85
C ILE A 35 13.27 19.36 1.88
N ALA A 36 13.70 19.05 0.64
CA ALA A 36 13.93 20.06 -0.39
C ALA A 36 12.65 20.84 -0.72
N GLY A 37 11.52 20.14 -0.89
CA GLY A 37 10.22 20.76 -1.14
C GLY A 37 9.75 21.67 0.00
N ILE A 38 9.86 21.22 1.24
CA ILE A 38 9.53 22.04 2.44
C ILE A 38 10.41 23.28 2.48
N THR A 39 11.71 23.13 2.21
CA THR A 39 12.64 24.26 2.20
C THR A 39 12.23 25.31 1.16
N LEU A 40 11.84 24.87 -0.04
CA LEU A 40 11.34 25.77 -1.09
C LEU A 40 10.02 26.44 -0.67
N MET A 41 9.08 25.70 -0.10
CA MET A 41 7.80 26.22 0.40
C MET A 41 8.00 27.28 1.50
N THR A 42 8.89 26.99 2.46
CA THR A 42 9.22 27.90 3.56
C THR A 42 9.94 29.15 3.04
N ALA A 43 10.88 29.01 2.12
CA ALA A 43 11.57 30.13 1.48
C ALA A 43 10.63 31.03 0.66
N ALA A 44 9.60 30.45 0.07
CA ALA A 44 8.54 31.16 -0.64
C ALA A 44 7.47 31.79 0.30
N GLY A 45 7.55 31.56 1.61
CA GLY A 45 6.60 32.07 2.59
C GLY A 45 5.26 31.34 2.65
N HIS A 46 5.16 30.14 2.03
CA HIS A 46 3.92 29.34 1.99
C HIS A 46 3.77 28.39 3.17
N VAL A 47 4.85 28.09 3.91
CA VAL A 47 4.85 27.24 5.11
C VAL A 47 5.42 28.01 6.28
N ALA A 48 4.64 28.12 7.35
CA ALA A 48 4.99 28.78 8.61
C ALA A 48 5.15 27.76 9.75
N ILE A 49 5.62 28.22 10.90
CA ILE A 49 5.75 27.39 12.12
C ILE A 49 4.41 26.80 12.58
N LEU A 50 3.31 27.54 12.35
CA LEU A 50 1.96 27.07 12.70
C LEU A 50 1.53 25.86 11.86
N ASP A 51 1.92 25.82 10.57
CA ASP A 51 1.64 24.66 9.71
C ASP A 51 2.41 23.42 10.18
N ILE A 52 3.63 23.60 10.74
CA ILE A 52 4.39 22.49 11.34
C ILE A 52 3.69 21.95 12.58
N ILE A 53 3.15 22.83 13.44
CA ILE A 53 2.39 22.44 14.63
C ILE A 53 1.10 21.71 14.22
N GLU A 54 0.38 22.23 13.21
CA GLU A 54 -0.80 21.57 12.64
C GLU A 54 -0.45 20.17 12.13
N ALA A 55 0.62 20.03 11.34
CA ALA A 55 1.07 18.77 10.80
C ALA A 55 1.43 17.73 11.89
N ILE A 56 2.13 18.16 12.95
CA ILE A 56 2.43 17.29 14.10
C ILE A 56 1.13 16.85 14.77
N GLY A 57 0.20 17.77 15.00
CA GLY A 57 -1.10 17.50 15.63
C GLY A 57 -1.92 16.45 14.88
N VAL A 58 -1.91 16.51 13.54
CA VAL A 58 -2.66 15.58 12.68
C VAL A 58 -1.93 14.25 12.52
N LEU A 59 -0.62 14.25 12.31
CA LEU A 59 0.10 13.06 11.83
C LEU A 59 0.69 12.16 12.91
N TRP A 60 0.86 12.62 14.18
CA TRP A 60 1.59 11.84 15.19
C TRP A 60 0.98 10.46 15.48
N ARG A 61 -0.37 10.36 15.57
CA ARG A 61 -1.05 9.06 15.78
C ARG A 61 -0.92 8.12 14.61
N PRO A 62 -1.29 8.54 13.37
CA PRO A 62 -1.06 7.73 12.18
C PRO A 62 0.39 7.29 12.01
N MET A 63 1.37 8.17 12.26
CA MET A 63 2.78 7.82 12.11
C MET A 63 3.25 6.74 13.09
N ILE A 64 2.81 6.79 14.36
CA ILE A 64 3.08 5.73 15.32
C ILE A 64 2.45 4.41 14.86
N ALA A 65 1.19 4.45 14.41
CA ALA A 65 0.50 3.26 13.92
C ALA A 65 1.22 2.65 12.70
N ILE A 66 1.58 3.47 11.70
CA ILE A 66 2.30 3.03 10.49
C ILE A 66 3.65 2.38 10.85
N ALA A 67 4.46 3.05 11.68
CA ALA A 67 5.75 2.50 12.12
C ALA A 67 5.56 1.15 12.84
N SER A 68 4.56 1.07 13.70
CA SER A 68 4.24 -0.14 14.47
C SER A 68 3.80 -1.30 13.58
N ILE A 69 2.92 -1.05 12.60
CA ILE A 69 2.50 -2.06 11.62
C ILE A 69 3.69 -2.56 10.79
N MET A 70 4.60 -1.67 10.40
CA MET A 70 5.83 -2.05 9.69
C MET A 70 6.73 -2.97 10.54
N VAL A 71 6.83 -2.72 11.86
CA VAL A 71 7.56 -3.62 12.78
C VAL A 71 6.90 -4.98 12.87
N ILE A 72 5.57 -5.04 13.00
CA ILE A 72 4.80 -6.29 13.03
C ILE A 72 5.00 -7.09 11.73
N ALA A 73 4.96 -6.41 10.59
CA ALA A 73 5.19 -7.01 9.28
C ALA A 73 6.59 -7.61 9.13
N ALA A 74 7.63 -6.86 9.55
CA ALA A 74 9.00 -7.34 9.56
C ALA A 74 9.18 -8.55 10.49
N ALA A 75 8.59 -8.50 11.69
CA ALA A 75 8.62 -9.60 12.63
C ALA A 75 7.94 -10.85 12.07
N ALA A 76 6.78 -10.74 11.42
CA ALA A 76 6.10 -11.85 10.77
C ALA A 76 6.98 -12.52 9.70
N GLY A 77 7.75 -11.72 8.95
CA GLY A 77 8.75 -12.22 8.00
C GLY A 77 9.86 -13.02 8.70
N HIS A 78 10.48 -12.47 9.74
CA HIS A 78 11.57 -13.11 10.48
C HIS A 78 11.12 -14.37 11.24
N LEU A 79 9.87 -14.40 11.74
CA LEU A 79 9.28 -15.57 12.40
C LEU A 79 8.85 -16.66 11.42
N GLY A 80 8.97 -16.46 10.10
CA GLY A 80 8.68 -17.46 9.08
C GLY A 80 7.20 -17.59 8.68
N VAL A 81 6.32 -16.72 9.18
CA VAL A 81 4.87 -16.76 8.91
C VAL A 81 4.59 -16.72 7.41
N VAL A 82 5.25 -15.80 6.69
CA VAL A 82 5.02 -15.61 5.24
C VAL A 82 5.46 -16.84 4.44
N ASN A 83 6.60 -17.45 4.78
CA ASN A 83 7.08 -18.67 4.15
C ASN A 83 6.13 -19.83 4.41
N ARG A 84 5.58 -19.91 5.63
CA ARG A 84 4.58 -20.96 6.00
C ARG A 84 3.31 -20.83 5.16
N LEU A 85 2.80 -19.61 5.00
CA LEU A 85 1.62 -19.35 4.18
C LEU A 85 1.90 -19.66 2.69
N ALA A 86 3.08 -19.31 2.19
CA ALA A 86 3.52 -19.66 0.84
C ALA A 86 3.54 -21.19 0.62
N GLY A 87 4.10 -21.95 1.56
CA GLY A 87 4.08 -23.41 1.50
C GLY A 87 2.67 -24.00 1.51
N ALA A 88 1.74 -23.40 2.25
CA ALA A 88 0.33 -23.80 2.23
C ALA A 88 -0.32 -23.52 0.86
N VAL A 89 -0.09 -22.34 0.28
CA VAL A 89 -0.57 -21.94 -1.06
C VAL A 89 -0.06 -22.90 -2.13
N ILE A 90 1.22 -23.30 -2.09
CA ILE A 90 1.78 -24.27 -3.03
C ILE A 90 1.07 -25.62 -2.94
N ARG A 91 0.86 -26.12 -1.71
CA ARG A 91 0.16 -27.41 -1.49
C ARG A 91 -1.29 -27.38 -1.98
N LEU A 92 -2.01 -26.29 -1.69
CA LEU A 92 -3.41 -26.12 -2.11
C LEU A 92 -3.54 -25.90 -3.63
N GLY A 93 -2.52 -25.32 -4.26
CA GLY A 93 -2.46 -25.11 -5.71
C GLY A 93 -2.32 -26.39 -6.52
N ASP A 94 -1.77 -27.45 -5.90
CA ASP A 94 -1.60 -28.81 -6.44
C ASP A 94 -1.08 -28.86 -7.89
N GLY A 95 -0.13 -27.96 -8.22
CA GLY A 95 0.46 -27.83 -9.55
C GLY A 95 -0.42 -27.15 -10.61
N SER A 96 -1.66 -26.77 -10.28
CA SER A 96 -2.53 -26.04 -11.18
C SER A 96 -2.17 -24.55 -11.19
N ALA A 97 -1.74 -24.01 -12.33
CA ALA A 97 -1.42 -22.59 -12.48
C ALA A 97 -2.64 -21.68 -12.21
N ARG A 98 -3.84 -22.11 -12.58
CA ARG A 98 -5.08 -21.36 -12.32
C ARG A 98 -5.41 -21.26 -10.83
N THR A 99 -5.34 -22.39 -10.12
CA THR A 99 -5.61 -22.44 -8.68
C THR A 99 -4.54 -21.67 -7.93
N LEU A 100 -3.27 -21.87 -8.28
CA LEU A 100 -2.16 -21.14 -7.68
C LEU A 100 -2.28 -19.63 -7.88
N PHE A 101 -2.71 -19.18 -9.08
CA PHE A 101 -2.93 -17.77 -9.39
C PHE A 101 -3.98 -17.13 -8.47
N LEU A 102 -5.13 -17.81 -8.28
CA LEU A 102 -6.16 -17.37 -7.34
C LEU A 102 -5.60 -17.29 -5.91
N LEU A 103 -4.91 -18.35 -5.46
CA LEU A 103 -4.37 -18.42 -4.11
C LEU A 103 -3.29 -17.36 -3.86
N VAL A 104 -2.44 -17.07 -4.84
CA VAL A 104 -1.44 -15.99 -4.76
C VAL A 104 -2.12 -14.62 -4.71
N PHE A 105 -3.17 -14.41 -5.51
CA PHE A 105 -3.94 -13.17 -5.47
C PHE A 105 -4.57 -12.97 -4.08
N CYS A 106 -5.25 -14.00 -3.55
CA CYS A 106 -5.84 -13.96 -2.21
C CYS A 106 -4.79 -13.77 -1.11
N LEU A 107 -3.67 -14.51 -1.18
CA LEU A 107 -2.56 -14.35 -0.23
C LEU A 107 -2.04 -12.91 -0.22
N SER A 108 -1.88 -12.30 -1.40
CA SER A 108 -1.37 -10.94 -1.51
C SER A 108 -2.35 -9.92 -0.96
N ALA A 109 -3.64 -10.04 -1.26
CA ALA A 109 -4.67 -9.17 -0.71
C ALA A 109 -4.77 -9.29 0.83
N CYS A 110 -4.79 -10.52 1.36
CA CYS A 110 -4.82 -10.76 2.81
C CYS A 110 -3.55 -10.25 3.50
N THR A 111 -2.37 -10.47 2.90
CA THR A 111 -1.11 -9.99 3.47
C THR A 111 -1.07 -8.46 3.49
N ALA A 112 -1.53 -7.81 2.43
CA ALA A 112 -1.62 -6.35 2.39
C ALA A 112 -2.62 -5.80 3.40
N ALA A 113 -3.75 -6.46 3.59
CA ALA A 113 -4.72 -6.08 4.60
C ALA A 113 -4.14 -6.11 6.02
N ILE A 114 -3.35 -7.14 6.35
CA ILE A 114 -2.81 -7.37 7.71
C ILE A 114 -1.51 -6.60 7.94
N LEU A 115 -0.61 -6.59 6.95
CA LEU A 115 0.78 -6.10 7.09
C LEU A 115 1.09 -4.81 6.31
N ASN A 116 0.13 -4.22 5.64
CA ASN A 116 0.14 -3.15 4.64
C ASN A 116 0.64 -3.55 3.23
N ASN A 117 0.29 -2.71 2.25
CA ASN A 117 0.56 -2.94 0.83
C ASN A 117 2.06 -2.97 0.48
N ASP A 118 2.87 -2.04 1.02
CA ASP A 118 4.29 -1.92 0.71
C ASP A 118 5.06 -3.15 1.21
N SER A 119 4.77 -3.59 2.44
CA SER A 119 5.35 -4.80 3.03
C SER A 119 4.95 -6.06 2.27
N ALA A 120 3.66 -6.16 1.87
CA ALA A 120 3.18 -7.30 1.08
C ALA A 120 3.92 -7.40 -0.26
N ILE A 121 4.06 -6.31 -1.00
CA ILE A 121 4.75 -6.27 -2.29
C ILE A 121 6.23 -6.62 -2.14
N LEU A 122 6.91 -6.03 -1.16
CA LEU A 122 8.35 -6.24 -0.94
C LEU A 122 8.67 -7.71 -0.62
N VAL A 123 7.82 -8.37 0.16
CA VAL A 123 8.05 -9.75 0.61
C VAL A 123 7.50 -10.76 -0.40
N LEU A 124 6.29 -10.56 -0.91
CA LEU A 124 5.65 -11.57 -1.76
C LEU A 124 6.15 -11.57 -3.20
N THR A 125 6.62 -10.43 -3.74
CA THR A 125 7.11 -10.42 -5.13
C THR A 125 8.28 -11.37 -5.36
N PRO A 126 9.41 -11.30 -4.63
CA PRO A 126 10.52 -12.25 -4.82
C PRO A 126 10.15 -13.67 -4.41
N LEU A 127 9.30 -13.83 -3.39
CA LEU A 127 8.82 -15.12 -2.94
C LEU A 127 8.02 -15.83 -4.04
N VAL A 128 7.06 -15.15 -4.65
CA VAL A 128 6.22 -15.70 -5.72
C VAL A 128 7.04 -16.01 -6.97
N ILE A 129 8.01 -15.18 -7.33
CA ILE A 129 8.96 -15.49 -8.42
C ILE A 129 9.69 -16.80 -8.14
N THR A 130 10.18 -16.99 -6.90
CA THR A 130 10.88 -18.23 -6.49
C THR A 130 9.94 -19.44 -6.57
N ILE A 131 8.69 -19.30 -6.11
CA ILE A 131 7.66 -20.35 -6.19
C ILE A 131 7.39 -20.76 -7.63
N VAL A 132 7.12 -19.79 -8.52
CA VAL A 132 6.80 -20.04 -9.92
C VAL A 132 7.97 -20.72 -10.64
N ARG A 133 9.21 -20.27 -10.41
CA ARG A 133 10.40 -20.90 -10.97
C ARG A 133 10.62 -22.32 -10.47
N ALA A 134 10.30 -22.59 -9.22
CA ALA A 134 10.44 -23.91 -8.64
C ALA A 134 9.36 -24.90 -9.11
N LEU A 135 8.11 -24.42 -9.28
CA LEU A 135 6.98 -25.26 -9.72
C LEU A 135 6.94 -25.45 -11.24
N TYR A 136 7.30 -24.41 -12.01
CA TYR A 136 7.19 -24.38 -13.47
C TYR A 136 8.54 -24.04 -14.12
N PRO A 137 9.59 -24.87 -13.94
CA PRO A 137 10.95 -24.55 -14.40
C PRO A 137 11.04 -24.36 -15.91
N GLU A 138 10.20 -25.06 -16.67
CA GLU A 138 10.18 -24.99 -18.15
C GLU A 138 9.19 -23.94 -18.69
N ASN A 139 8.36 -23.30 -17.83
CA ASN A 139 7.36 -22.33 -18.26
C ASN A 139 7.52 -20.97 -17.55
N GLN A 140 8.55 -20.23 -17.93
CA GLN A 140 8.85 -18.91 -17.37
C GLN A 140 7.84 -17.82 -17.80
N THR A 141 6.96 -18.09 -18.77
CA THR A 141 5.91 -17.14 -19.18
C THR A 141 4.90 -16.89 -18.07
N LEU A 142 4.76 -17.85 -17.13
CA LEU A 142 3.91 -17.72 -15.94
C LEU A 142 4.40 -16.66 -14.95
N LEU A 143 5.65 -16.22 -15.00
CA LEU A 143 6.15 -15.19 -14.07
C LEU A 143 5.34 -13.91 -14.17
N ILE A 144 5.02 -13.45 -15.38
CA ILE A 144 4.30 -12.18 -15.59
C ILE A 144 2.91 -12.18 -14.96
N PRO A 145 2.01 -13.18 -15.21
CA PRO A 145 0.73 -13.26 -14.52
C PRO A 145 0.86 -13.17 -12.99
N PHE A 146 1.78 -13.95 -12.42
CA PHE A 146 1.90 -14.05 -10.98
C PHE A 146 2.45 -12.79 -10.31
N VAL A 147 3.43 -12.10 -10.90
CA VAL A 147 3.92 -10.84 -10.33
C VAL A 147 2.87 -9.73 -10.43
N PHE A 148 2.05 -9.71 -11.49
CA PHE A 148 0.90 -8.81 -11.56
C PHE A 148 -0.19 -9.17 -10.55
N ALA A 149 -0.44 -10.45 -10.28
CA ALA A 149 -1.38 -10.86 -9.23
C ALA A 149 -0.96 -10.30 -7.87
N VAL A 150 0.33 -10.38 -7.52
CA VAL A 150 0.85 -9.80 -6.27
C VAL A 150 0.60 -8.29 -6.22
N PHE A 151 1.02 -7.56 -7.25
CA PHE A 151 0.95 -6.11 -7.26
C PHE A 151 -0.49 -5.59 -7.24
N MET A 152 -1.35 -6.14 -8.09
CA MET A 152 -2.74 -5.70 -8.20
C MET A 152 -3.56 -6.07 -6.95
N ALA A 153 -3.31 -7.22 -6.34
CA ALA A 153 -4.01 -7.62 -5.13
C ALA A 153 -3.55 -6.82 -3.89
N ALA A 154 -2.26 -6.54 -3.76
CA ALA A 154 -1.73 -5.77 -2.64
C ALA A 154 -2.24 -4.32 -2.59
N GLY A 155 -2.60 -3.74 -3.73
CA GLY A 155 -3.21 -2.40 -3.78
C GLY A 155 -4.71 -2.38 -3.46
N ILE A 156 -5.29 -3.45 -2.90
CA ILE A 156 -6.67 -3.49 -2.41
C ILE A 156 -6.63 -3.28 -0.90
N ALA A 157 -7.27 -2.23 -0.42
CA ALA A 157 -7.17 -1.78 0.96
C ALA A 157 -8.52 -1.89 1.70
N PRO A 158 -8.91 -3.10 2.17
CA PRO A 158 -10.20 -3.34 2.80
C PRO A 158 -10.34 -2.75 4.20
N ILE A 159 -9.24 -2.56 4.90
CA ILE A 159 -9.21 -2.01 6.26
C ILE A 159 -8.21 -0.88 6.37
N VAL A 160 -8.36 -0.06 7.38
CA VAL A 160 -7.59 1.18 7.56
C VAL A 160 -6.06 0.93 7.64
N THR A 161 -5.63 -0.21 8.16
CA THR A 161 -4.22 -0.58 8.30
C THR A 161 -3.55 -1.07 7.02
N SER A 162 -4.34 -1.28 5.96
CA SER A 162 -3.85 -1.82 4.68
C SER A 162 -2.91 -0.87 3.94
N ASN A 163 -3.05 0.44 4.15
CA ASN A 163 -2.23 1.47 3.51
C ASN A 163 -1.97 2.62 4.49
N PRO A 164 -0.74 3.17 4.57
CA PRO A 164 -0.45 4.34 5.40
C PRO A 164 -1.39 5.53 5.19
N ILE A 165 -1.78 5.82 3.95
CA ILE A 165 -2.68 6.94 3.66
C ILE A 165 -4.08 6.75 4.24
N ASN A 166 -4.56 5.50 4.33
CA ASN A 166 -5.88 5.20 4.87
C ASN A 166 -5.95 5.51 6.37
N LEU A 167 -4.86 5.26 7.12
CA LEU A 167 -4.74 5.64 8.53
C LEU A 167 -4.81 7.16 8.71
N ILE A 168 -4.11 7.92 7.85
CA ILE A 168 -4.09 9.39 7.95
C ILE A 168 -5.47 9.96 7.58
N VAL A 169 -6.04 9.52 6.47
CA VAL A 169 -7.34 10.02 6.00
C VAL A 169 -8.46 9.65 6.96
N SER A 170 -8.44 8.43 7.53
CA SER A 170 -9.44 8.00 8.51
C SER A 170 -9.37 8.83 9.80
N ASP A 171 -8.16 9.15 10.28
CA ASP A 171 -7.99 9.99 11.47
C ASP A 171 -8.52 11.41 11.23
N VAL A 172 -8.26 12.00 10.05
CA VAL A 172 -8.78 13.31 9.66
C VAL A 172 -10.30 13.30 9.46
N ALA A 173 -10.82 12.23 8.87
CA ALA A 173 -12.27 12.06 8.64
C ALA A 173 -13.03 11.60 9.89
N GLU A 174 -12.36 11.47 11.02
CA GLU A 174 -12.90 10.96 12.28
C GLU A 174 -13.60 9.60 12.13
N LEU A 175 -13.09 8.77 11.21
CA LEU A 175 -13.59 7.42 10.95
C LEU A 175 -12.85 6.41 11.83
N ASP A 176 -13.59 5.77 12.70
CA ASP A 176 -13.10 4.64 13.46
C ASP A 176 -12.86 3.40 12.58
N PHE A 177 -12.11 2.41 13.08
CA PHE A 177 -11.80 1.18 12.35
C PHE A 177 -13.05 0.45 11.87
N ASN A 178 -14.07 0.37 12.72
CA ASN A 178 -15.30 -0.36 12.42
C ASN A 178 -16.12 0.39 11.34
N ALA A 179 -16.28 1.71 11.50
CA ALA A 179 -16.98 2.56 10.54
C ALA A 179 -16.29 2.55 9.17
N TYR A 180 -14.94 2.56 9.14
CA TYR A 180 -14.17 2.38 7.92
C TYR A 180 -14.39 0.99 7.32
N ALA A 181 -14.21 -0.09 8.11
CA ALA A 181 -14.28 -1.46 7.63
C ALA A 181 -15.67 -1.81 7.06
N VAL A 182 -16.74 -1.40 7.73
CA VAL A 182 -18.14 -1.63 7.26
C VAL A 182 -18.36 -1.03 5.87
N ARG A 183 -17.77 0.14 5.57
CA ARG A 183 -17.88 0.79 4.27
C ARG A 183 -16.87 0.26 3.26
N MET A 184 -15.60 0.12 3.65
CA MET A 184 -14.53 -0.16 2.70
C MET A 184 -14.31 -1.66 2.41
N VAL A 185 -14.72 -2.58 3.28
CA VAL A 185 -14.63 -4.02 2.97
C VAL A 185 -15.50 -4.40 1.76
N PRO A 186 -16.79 -4.02 1.65
CA PRO A 186 -17.57 -4.27 0.44
C PRO A 186 -16.98 -3.63 -0.82
N VAL A 187 -16.49 -2.39 -0.71
CA VAL A 187 -15.83 -1.65 -1.81
C VAL A 187 -14.57 -2.37 -2.29
N ALA A 188 -13.73 -2.79 -1.34
CA ALA A 188 -12.51 -3.53 -1.62
C ALA A 188 -12.80 -4.91 -2.24
N LEU A 189 -13.82 -5.62 -1.75
CA LEU A 189 -14.24 -6.91 -2.32
C LEU A 189 -14.74 -6.75 -3.76
N ALA A 190 -15.57 -5.75 -4.04
CA ALA A 190 -16.01 -5.45 -5.40
C ALA A 190 -14.82 -5.17 -6.33
N SER A 191 -13.90 -4.30 -5.91
CA SER A 191 -12.69 -3.98 -6.65
C SER A 191 -11.77 -5.19 -6.82
N ALA A 192 -11.65 -6.05 -5.80
CA ALA A 192 -10.84 -7.26 -5.82
C ALA A 192 -11.36 -8.29 -6.82
N VAL A 193 -12.67 -8.56 -6.79
CA VAL A 193 -13.32 -9.52 -7.70
C VAL A 193 -13.13 -9.07 -9.15
N ILE A 194 -13.40 -7.81 -9.45
CA ILE A 194 -13.23 -7.27 -10.81
C ILE A 194 -11.74 -7.28 -11.23
N SER A 195 -10.81 -6.89 -10.32
CA SER A 195 -9.38 -6.96 -10.60
C SER A 195 -8.93 -8.41 -10.91
N PHE A 196 -9.37 -9.37 -10.10
CA PHE A 196 -9.03 -10.79 -10.29
C PHE A 196 -9.60 -11.33 -11.61
N LEU A 197 -10.89 -11.09 -11.90
CA LEU A 197 -11.53 -11.57 -13.11
C LEU A 197 -10.88 -10.97 -14.35
N THR A 198 -10.56 -9.69 -14.33
CA THR A 198 -9.90 -8.99 -15.45
C THR A 198 -8.47 -9.54 -15.66
N LEU A 199 -7.69 -9.71 -14.58
CA LEU A 199 -6.36 -10.32 -14.67
C LEU A 199 -6.44 -11.78 -15.19
N ARG A 200 -7.39 -12.55 -14.66
CA ARG A 200 -7.62 -13.93 -15.10
C ARG A 200 -7.99 -14.03 -16.58
N TRP A 201 -8.77 -13.06 -17.06
CA TRP A 201 -9.10 -12.94 -18.48
C TRP A 201 -7.89 -12.58 -19.33
N ILE A 202 -7.11 -11.56 -18.93
CA ILE A 202 -5.89 -11.13 -19.65
C ILE A 202 -4.90 -12.28 -19.79
N PHE A 203 -4.67 -13.03 -18.70
CA PHE A 203 -3.64 -14.06 -18.62
C PHE A 203 -4.18 -15.48 -18.84
N SER A 204 -5.42 -15.63 -19.34
CA SER A 204 -5.98 -16.95 -19.63
C SER A 204 -5.11 -17.79 -20.56
N PRO A 205 -4.45 -17.23 -21.63
CA PRO A 205 -3.63 -18.05 -22.51
C PRO A 205 -2.42 -18.69 -21.82
N GLU A 206 -1.80 -17.98 -20.88
CA GLU A 206 -0.65 -18.46 -20.12
C GLU A 206 -1.06 -19.43 -19.03
N LEU A 207 -2.13 -19.09 -18.28
CA LEU A 207 -2.61 -19.90 -17.15
C LEU A 207 -3.29 -21.21 -17.58
N ASP A 208 -3.83 -21.26 -18.80
CA ASP A 208 -4.57 -22.40 -19.31
C ASP A 208 -3.68 -23.36 -20.11
N ARG A 209 -2.44 -22.93 -20.45
CA ARG A 209 -1.47 -23.82 -21.08
C ARG A 209 -1.04 -24.92 -20.11
N ARG A 210 -1.29 -26.16 -20.47
CA ARG A 210 -0.65 -27.31 -19.81
C ARG A 210 0.80 -27.35 -20.30
N GLY A 211 1.69 -26.69 -19.56
CA GLY A 211 3.13 -26.76 -19.82
C GLY A 211 3.68 -28.12 -19.41
N PRO A 212 4.70 -28.63 -20.13
CA PRO A 212 5.49 -29.78 -19.62
C PRO A 212 6.20 -29.39 -18.33
N GLY A 213 6.47 -30.39 -17.46
CA GLY A 213 7.42 -30.23 -16.36
C GLY A 213 6.93 -29.47 -15.14
N VAL A 214 5.71 -29.75 -14.65
CA VAL A 214 5.33 -29.29 -13.31
C VAL A 214 6.09 -30.09 -12.27
N ALA A 215 6.90 -29.42 -11.43
CA ALA A 215 7.60 -30.08 -10.32
C ALA A 215 6.61 -30.55 -9.24
N ASP A 216 6.97 -31.57 -8.46
CA ASP A 216 6.13 -32.05 -7.36
C ASP A 216 5.81 -30.92 -6.36
N PRO A 217 4.54 -30.51 -6.26
CA PRO A 217 4.15 -29.40 -5.38
C PRO A 217 4.47 -29.66 -3.91
N LYS A 218 4.44 -30.93 -3.47
CA LYS A 218 4.77 -31.32 -2.09
C LYS A 218 6.24 -31.12 -1.81
N ALA A 219 7.10 -31.53 -2.73
CA ALA A 219 8.54 -31.34 -2.63
C ALA A 219 8.94 -29.86 -2.67
N VAL A 220 8.29 -29.07 -3.54
CA VAL A 220 8.51 -27.61 -3.60
C VAL A 220 8.03 -26.95 -2.32
N ALA A 221 6.83 -27.23 -1.84
CA ALA A 221 6.29 -26.67 -0.61
C ALA A 221 7.16 -26.95 0.62
N ALA A 222 7.79 -28.14 0.68
CA ALA A 222 8.68 -28.50 1.78
C ALA A 222 9.94 -27.61 1.87
N ARG A 223 10.35 -26.97 0.77
CA ARG A 223 11.48 -26.01 0.76
C ARG A 223 11.12 -24.67 1.45
N PHE A 224 9.83 -24.31 1.47
CA PHE A 224 9.36 -23.05 2.09
C PHE A 224 8.86 -23.28 3.52
N SER A 225 8.34 -24.48 3.79
CA SER A 225 7.77 -24.80 5.10
C SER A 225 8.04 -26.25 5.44
N GLY A 226 8.60 -26.50 6.62
CA GLY A 226 8.81 -27.88 7.11
C GLY A 226 7.50 -28.68 7.24
N SER A 227 7.60 -29.93 7.70
CA SER A 227 6.46 -30.85 7.83
C SER A 227 5.41 -30.43 8.87
N GLY A 228 5.77 -29.58 9.83
CA GLY A 228 4.89 -29.04 10.87
C GLY A 228 5.09 -27.55 11.11
N TRP A 229 4.20 -26.95 11.88
CA TRP A 229 4.32 -25.55 12.30
C TRP A 229 5.43 -25.41 13.35
N ALA A 230 6.44 -24.59 13.09
CA ALA A 230 7.40 -24.19 14.10
C ALA A 230 6.74 -23.28 15.17
N PRO A 231 7.18 -23.32 16.44
CA PRO A 231 6.63 -22.45 17.47
C PRO A 231 6.68 -20.95 17.10
N ALA A 232 7.77 -20.50 16.49
CA ALA A 232 7.92 -19.13 16.04
C ALA A 232 6.87 -18.72 14.99
N GLU A 233 6.61 -19.60 14.00
CA GLU A 233 5.59 -19.38 12.98
C GLU A 233 4.18 -19.27 13.59
N LYS A 234 3.85 -20.18 14.53
CA LYS A 234 2.55 -20.17 15.22
C LYS A 234 2.36 -18.89 16.02
N HIS A 235 3.35 -18.54 16.84
CA HIS A 235 3.29 -17.36 17.69
C HIS A 235 3.22 -16.08 16.86
N GLY A 236 3.99 -16.00 15.75
CA GLY A 236 3.93 -14.86 14.83
C GLY A 236 2.57 -14.71 14.16
N LEU A 237 1.96 -15.81 13.72
CA LEU A 237 0.60 -15.79 13.14
C LEU A 237 -0.45 -15.40 14.18
N ILE A 238 -0.39 -16.00 15.39
CA ILE A 238 -1.30 -15.67 16.49
C ILE A 238 -1.20 -14.19 16.82
N LEU A 239 0.03 -13.64 16.93
CA LEU A 239 0.23 -12.22 17.19
C LEU A 239 -0.42 -11.35 16.10
N ALA A 240 -0.16 -11.63 14.83
CA ALA A 240 -0.73 -10.85 13.72
C ALA A 240 -2.27 -10.87 13.73
N LEU A 241 -2.87 -12.05 13.95
CA LEU A 241 -4.32 -12.20 14.03
C LEU A 241 -4.90 -11.56 15.30
N SER A 242 -4.18 -11.63 16.44
CA SER A 242 -4.60 -10.98 17.68
C SER A 242 -4.60 -9.46 17.58
N VAL A 243 -3.58 -8.89 16.94
CA VAL A 243 -3.52 -7.44 16.68
C VAL A 243 -4.66 -7.02 15.76
N LEU A 244 -4.91 -7.77 14.67
CA LEU A 244 -6.00 -7.49 13.75
C LEU A 244 -7.37 -7.56 14.45
N GLY A 245 -7.60 -8.60 15.27
CA GLY A 245 -8.84 -8.75 16.03
C GLY A 245 -8.99 -7.77 17.17
N ALA A 246 -7.89 -7.21 17.68
CA ALA A 246 -7.92 -6.22 18.76
C ALA A 246 -8.35 -4.82 18.28
N TYR A 247 -8.16 -4.48 16.99
CA TYR A 247 -8.57 -3.16 16.46
C TYR A 247 -10.07 -2.87 16.67
N PRO A 248 -11.00 -3.72 16.20
CA PRO A 248 -12.43 -3.47 16.40
C PRO A 248 -12.83 -3.49 17.88
N VAL A 249 -12.16 -4.29 18.70
CA VAL A 249 -12.47 -4.39 20.14
C VAL A 249 -12.05 -3.13 20.88
N ILE A 250 -10.83 -2.63 20.63
CA ILE A 250 -10.34 -1.44 21.34
C ILE A 250 -11.15 -0.20 20.99
N GLU A 251 -11.59 -0.07 19.74
CA GLU A 251 -12.47 1.04 19.34
C GLU A 251 -13.84 0.96 19.98
N TYR A 252 -14.43 -0.22 20.06
CA TYR A 252 -15.68 -0.41 20.78
C TYR A 252 -15.56 0.00 22.27
N LEU A 253 -14.35 -0.13 22.84
CA LEU A 253 -14.03 0.30 24.20
C LEU A 253 -13.62 1.79 24.29
N GLY A 254 -13.69 2.56 23.22
CA GLY A 254 -13.30 3.98 23.16
C GLY A 254 -11.80 4.24 23.08
N GLY A 255 -11.00 3.20 22.77
CA GLY A 255 -9.55 3.33 22.56
C GLY A 255 -9.21 3.67 21.12
N SER A 256 -7.91 3.76 20.81
CA SER A 256 -7.42 4.15 19.49
C SER A 256 -6.57 3.05 18.83
N VAL A 257 -6.67 2.92 17.52
CA VAL A 257 -5.93 1.95 16.67
C VAL A 257 -4.41 2.02 16.90
N TRP A 258 -3.83 3.22 17.04
CA TRP A 258 -2.39 3.38 17.21
C TRP A 258 -1.86 2.73 18.50
N ILE A 259 -2.67 2.65 19.56
CA ILE A 259 -2.28 2.00 20.82
C ILE A 259 -2.13 0.49 20.60
N VAL A 260 -3.12 -0.13 19.93
CA VAL A 260 -3.08 -1.56 19.59
C VAL A 260 -1.88 -1.86 18.72
N ALA A 261 -1.64 -1.04 17.69
CA ALA A 261 -0.50 -1.21 16.81
C ALA A 261 0.82 -1.14 17.57
N LEU A 262 0.97 -0.14 18.47
CA LEU A 262 2.18 0.03 19.28
C LEU A 262 2.40 -1.15 20.23
N CYS A 263 1.37 -1.59 20.96
CA CYS A 263 1.45 -2.77 21.82
C CYS A 263 1.81 -4.03 21.02
N GLY A 264 1.20 -4.19 19.83
CA GLY A 264 1.51 -5.28 18.88
C GLY A 264 2.96 -5.25 18.42
N ALA A 265 3.52 -4.07 18.12
CA ALA A 265 4.92 -3.92 17.71
C ALA A 265 5.89 -4.26 18.85
N ILE A 266 5.59 -3.84 20.09
CA ILE A 266 6.37 -4.21 21.27
C ILE A 266 6.35 -5.73 21.46
N ALA A 267 5.16 -6.34 21.40
CA ALA A 267 5.00 -7.79 21.49
C ALA A 267 5.74 -8.53 20.37
N ALA A 268 5.72 -7.99 19.13
CA ALA A 268 6.45 -8.52 18.00
C ALA A 268 7.97 -8.51 18.21
N CYS A 269 8.51 -7.41 18.75
CA CYS A 269 9.92 -7.30 19.11
C CYS A 269 10.32 -8.32 20.19
N MET A 270 9.49 -8.45 21.24
CA MET A 270 9.72 -9.42 22.31
C MET A 270 9.68 -10.85 21.79
N LEU A 271 8.72 -11.16 20.91
CA LEU A 271 8.55 -12.49 20.33
C LEU A 271 9.74 -12.86 19.41
N CYS A 272 10.22 -11.90 18.60
CA CYS A 272 11.42 -12.13 17.79
C CYS A 272 12.67 -12.35 18.64
N ALA A 273 12.82 -11.61 19.74
CA ALA A 273 13.91 -11.82 20.69
C ALA A 273 13.81 -13.18 21.40
N PHE A 274 12.61 -13.58 21.82
CA PHE A 274 12.35 -14.87 22.47
C PHE A 274 12.68 -16.08 21.58
N HIS A 275 12.46 -15.96 20.27
CA HIS A 275 12.76 -17.02 19.29
C HIS A 275 14.12 -16.86 18.61
N ASP A 276 14.95 -15.92 19.06
CA ASP A 276 16.24 -15.58 18.41
C ASP A 276 16.11 -15.30 16.88
N ALA A 277 14.91 -14.89 16.46
CA ALA A 277 14.60 -14.64 15.04
C ALA A 277 15.17 -13.31 14.55
N ALA A 278 15.12 -12.28 15.40
CA ALA A 278 15.72 -10.96 15.13
C ALA A 278 15.88 -10.16 16.42
N ARG A 279 16.90 -9.29 16.49
CA ARG A 279 17.08 -8.35 17.57
C ARG A 279 16.08 -7.17 17.42
N PRO A 280 15.45 -6.66 18.50
CA PRO A 280 14.52 -5.53 18.43
C PRO A 280 15.10 -4.29 17.74
N GLY A 281 16.34 -3.92 18.02
CA GLY A 281 17.01 -2.79 17.35
C GLY A 281 17.20 -3.00 15.85
N HIS A 282 17.37 -4.25 15.39
CA HIS A 282 17.43 -4.57 13.97
C HIS A 282 16.05 -4.38 13.32
N LEU A 283 14.99 -4.89 13.95
CA LEU A 283 13.61 -4.72 13.45
C LEU A 283 13.25 -3.23 13.32
N LEU A 284 13.54 -2.42 14.32
CA LEU A 284 13.27 -0.98 14.27
C LEU A 284 14.08 -0.27 13.17
N ARG A 285 15.34 -0.66 12.98
CA ARG A 285 16.23 -0.02 12.00
C ARG A 285 15.92 -0.41 10.56
N THR A 286 15.60 -1.68 10.31
CA THR A 286 15.44 -2.23 8.96
C THR A 286 14.00 -2.53 8.59
N GLY A 287 13.13 -2.81 9.57
CA GLY A 287 11.72 -3.09 9.36
C GLY A 287 10.89 -1.83 9.15
N VAL A 288 11.27 -0.71 9.79
CA VAL A 288 10.58 0.57 9.59
C VAL A 288 11.19 1.33 8.43
N ALA A 289 10.35 1.71 7.48
CA ALA A 289 10.76 2.54 6.35
C ALA A 289 10.76 4.03 6.74
N TRP A 290 11.73 4.45 7.56
CA TRP A 290 11.84 5.81 8.09
C TRP A 290 11.77 6.91 7.03
N GLN A 291 12.33 6.65 5.85
CA GLN A 291 12.26 7.59 4.73
C GLN A 291 10.83 7.85 4.26
N ILE A 292 9.94 6.85 4.37
CA ILE A 292 8.52 7.01 4.01
C ILE A 292 7.83 7.90 5.04
N LEU A 293 8.10 7.72 6.33
CA LEU A 293 7.50 8.54 7.39
C LEU A 293 7.91 10.01 7.26
N ILE A 294 9.20 10.27 7.01
CA ILE A 294 9.70 11.62 6.76
C ILE A 294 9.06 12.21 5.50
N PHE A 295 8.92 11.41 4.45
CA PHE A 295 8.27 11.82 3.21
C PHE A 295 6.79 12.18 3.41
N LEU A 296 6.03 11.34 4.12
CA LEU A 296 4.63 11.59 4.47
C LEU A 296 4.46 12.91 5.22
N PHE A 297 5.26 13.12 6.26
CA PHE A 297 5.24 14.37 7.03
C PHE A 297 5.55 15.58 6.14
N GLY A 298 6.58 15.46 5.31
CA GLY A 298 7.00 16.55 4.43
C GLY A 298 5.99 16.87 3.33
N VAL A 299 5.37 15.85 2.73
CA VAL A 299 4.35 16.08 1.70
C VAL A 299 3.08 16.68 2.30
N TYR A 300 2.74 16.36 3.54
CA TYR A 300 1.63 17.03 4.23
C TYR A 300 1.90 18.52 4.43
N LEU A 301 3.11 18.90 4.85
CA LEU A 301 3.51 20.31 4.93
C LEU A 301 3.47 21.02 3.54
N ILE A 302 3.87 20.30 2.48
CA ILE A 302 3.75 20.82 1.12
C ILE A 302 2.27 21.00 0.73
N ALA A 303 1.37 20.09 1.11
CA ALA A 303 -0.06 20.23 0.87
C ALA A 303 -0.67 21.44 1.60
N LEU A 304 -0.25 21.70 2.86
CA LEU A 304 -0.62 22.90 3.59
C LEU A 304 -0.08 24.16 2.90
N GLY A 305 1.17 24.13 2.43
CA GLY A 305 1.76 25.23 1.65
C GLY A 305 1.02 25.50 0.34
N LEU A 306 0.55 24.46 -0.36
CA LEU A 306 -0.31 24.61 -1.55
C LEU A 306 -1.64 25.27 -1.20
N ARG A 307 -2.26 24.89 -0.07
CA ARG A 307 -3.47 25.54 0.45
C ARG A 307 -3.22 27.03 0.71
N ASN A 308 -2.17 27.35 1.44
CA ASN A 308 -1.83 28.72 1.80
C ASN A 308 -1.51 29.59 0.57
N ALA A 309 -1.05 28.97 -0.52
CA ALA A 309 -0.78 29.65 -1.80
C ALA A 309 -2.03 29.78 -2.70
N GLY A 310 -3.19 29.21 -2.32
CA GLY A 310 -4.38 29.12 -3.16
C GLY A 310 -4.28 28.10 -4.31
N ALA A 311 -3.21 27.30 -4.33
CA ALA A 311 -2.95 26.35 -5.42
C ALA A 311 -3.83 25.08 -5.35
N VAL A 312 -4.67 24.94 -4.32
CA VAL A 312 -5.63 23.83 -4.16
C VAL A 312 -7.04 24.25 -4.61
N ASP A 313 -7.30 25.53 -4.79
CA ASP A 313 -8.64 26.07 -5.05
C ASP A 313 -9.27 25.49 -6.31
N TRP A 314 -8.48 25.26 -7.38
CA TRP A 314 -8.94 24.59 -8.59
C TRP A 314 -9.43 23.15 -8.34
N LEU A 315 -8.84 22.47 -7.37
CA LEU A 315 -9.26 21.11 -6.99
C LEU A 315 -10.55 21.14 -6.16
N VAL A 316 -10.68 22.16 -5.27
CA VAL A 316 -11.92 22.43 -4.54
C VAL A 316 -13.05 22.74 -5.50
N ASP A 317 -12.83 23.60 -6.50
CA ASP A 317 -13.82 23.94 -7.53
C ASP A 317 -14.21 22.71 -8.36
N LEU A 318 -13.24 21.85 -8.70
CA LEU A 318 -13.49 20.61 -9.44
C LEU A 318 -14.33 19.60 -8.63
N TYR A 319 -14.18 19.61 -7.32
CA TYR A 319 -14.92 18.74 -6.40
C TYR A 319 -16.29 19.31 -6.02
N ASN A 320 -16.61 20.54 -6.38
CA ASN A 320 -17.85 21.22 -6.04
C ASN A 320 -18.81 21.33 -7.26
N PRO A 321 -20.03 20.71 -7.24
CA PRO A 321 -20.60 19.97 -6.11
C PRO A 321 -19.92 18.62 -5.88
N PRO A 322 -19.83 18.17 -4.61
CA PRO A 322 -19.14 16.93 -4.27
C PRO A 322 -19.75 15.73 -4.99
N GLY A 323 -18.87 14.90 -5.58
CA GLY A 323 -19.32 13.74 -6.33
C GLY A 323 -18.34 12.56 -6.20
N ILE A 324 -18.83 11.40 -5.74
CA ILE A 324 -18.03 10.17 -5.54
C ILE A 324 -17.20 9.83 -6.77
N ALA A 325 -17.82 9.86 -7.96
CA ALA A 325 -17.15 9.52 -9.22
C ALA A 325 -16.05 10.54 -9.57
N THR A 326 -16.33 11.83 -9.48
CA THR A 326 -15.36 12.89 -9.78
C THR A 326 -14.16 12.79 -8.86
N ILE A 327 -14.39 12.76 -7.54
CA ILE A 327 -13.35 12.71 -6.53
C ILE A 327 -12.52 11.42 -6.70
N GLY A 328 -13.17 10.27 -6.86
CA GLY A 328 -12.48 9.00 -7.02
C GLY A 328 -11.62 8.92 -8.28
N VAL A 329 -12.15 9.39 -9.43
CA VAL A 329 -11.39 9.38 -10.69
C VAL A 329 -10.23 10.39 -10.67
N VAL A 330 -10.47 11.60 -10.19
CA VAL A 330 -9.41 12.63 -10.05
C VAL A 330 -8.33 12.15 -9.10
N SER A 331 -8.70 11.52 -7.98
CA SER A 331 -7.75 10.93 -7.03
C SER A 331 -6.95 9.79 -7.67
N ALA A 332 -7.57 8.96 -8.50
CA ALA A 332 -6.87 7.87 -9.19
C ALA A 332 -5.85 8.40 -10.21
N VAL A 333 -6.24 9.38 -11.02
CA VAL A 333 -5.35 10.01 -12.01
C VAL A 333 -4.24 10.78 -11.29
N GLY A 334 -4.58 11.58 -10.28
CA GLY A 334 -3.60 12.33 -9.49
C GLY A 334 -2.60 11.39 -8.79
N SER A 335 -3.08 10.31 -8.17
CA SER A 335 -2.20 9.31 -7.54
C SER A 335 -1.24 8.64 -8.54
N ALA A 336 -1.70 8.37 -9.76
CA ALA A 336 -0.83 7.86 -10.80
C ALA A 336 0.28 8.86 -11.21
N LEU A 337 -0.04 10.15 -11.26
CA LEU A 337 0.85 11.21 -11.77
C LEU A 337 1.79 11.77 -10.71
N ILE A 338 1.26 12.05 -9.49
CA ILE A 338 1.99 12.76 -8.43
C ILE A 338 2.26 11.90 -7.20
N ASN A 339 2.07 10.59 -7.29
CA ASN A 339 2.14 9.62 -6.21
C ASN A 339 0.90 9.64 -5.28
N ASN A 340 0.49 8.45 -4.81
CA ASN A 340 -0.70 8.30 -3.97
C ASN A 340 -0.62 9.05 -2.64
N HIS A 341 0.55 9.12 -2.01
CA HIS A 341 0.72 9.85 -0.76
C HIS A 341 0.52 11.37 -0.97
N SER A 342 1.14 11.92 -2.00
CA SER A 342 0.99 13.34 -2.34
C SER A 342 -0.47 13.69 -2.67
N MET A 343 -1.13 12.84 -3.48
CA MET A 343 -2.52 13.08 -3.86
C MET A 343 -3.47 12.94 -2.67
N ALA A 344 -3.30 11.93 -1.82
CA ALA A 344 -4.15 11.73 -0.64
C ALA A 344 -4.06 12.92 0.33
N LEU A 345 -2.84 13.41 0.59
CA LEU A 345 -2.63 14.55 1.48
C LEU A 345 -3.15 15.87 0.88
N THR A 346 -3.05 16.04 -0.44
CA THR A 346 -3.67 17.17 -1.16
C THR A 346 -5.21 17.06 -1.09
N ASN A 347 -5.77 15.85 -1.22
CA ASN A 347 -7.20 15.61 -1.08
C ASN A 347 -7.72 15.92 0.33
N ILE A 348 -6.96 15.62 1.38
CA ILE A 348 -7.34 16.00 2.76
C ILE A 348 -7.60 17.50 2.83
N VAL A 349 -6.70 18.30 2.27
CA VAL A 349 -6.81 19.76 2.27
C VAL A 349 -7.96 20.24 1.39
N ALA A 350 -8.09 19.68 0.17
CA ALA A 350 -9.13 20.11 -0.77
C ALA A 350 -10.54 19.72 -0.31
N ILE A 351 -10.73 18.49 0.17
CA ILE A 351 -12.03 18.00 0.66
C ILE A 351 -12.43 18.74 1.94
N GLY A 352 -11.48 18.98 2.85
CA GLY A 352 -11.73 19.73 4.07
C GLY A 352 -12.10 21.21 3.84
N ALA A 353 -11.86 21.76 2.64
CA ALA A 353 -12.27 23.10 2.24
C ALA A 353 -13.64 23.15 1.54
N LEU A 354 -14.28 21.98 1.27
CA LEU A 354 -15.60 21.93 0.66
C LEU A 354 -16.67 22.47 1.62
N PRO A 355 -17.79 23.01 1.08
CA PRO A 355 -18.91 23.42 1.91
C PRO A 355 -19.60 22.23 2.58
N GLY A 356 -19.81 22.30 3.89
CA GLY A 356 -20.49 21.25 4.68
C GLY A 356 -19.68 20.88 5.94
N GLU A 357 -20.29 20.08 6.81
CA GLU A 357 -19.67 19.69 8.08
C GLU A 357 -19.05 18.29 8.07
N GLN A 358 -19.49 17.41 7.17
CA GLN A 358 -19.02 16.03 7.09
C GLN A 358 -18.76 15.61 5.64
N HIS A 359 -17.53 15.20 5.34
CA HIS A 359 -17.09 14.77 4.02
C HIS A 359 -16.60 13.33 4.00
N THR A 360 -17.23 12.47 4.82
CA THR A 360 -16.82 11.06 4.97
C THR A 360 -16.80 10.31 3.63
N THR A 361 -17.87 10.44 2.84
CA THR A 361 -17.99 9.75 1.56
C THR A 361 -16.97 10.25 0.54
N GLU A 362 -16.69 11.55 0.54
CA GLU A 362 -15.70 12.19 -0.30
C GLU A 362 -14.27 11.69 0.02
N TYR A 363 -13.92 11.62 1.30
CA TYR A 363 -12.66 11.04 1.75
C TYR A 363 -12.53 9.57 1.35
N LEU A 364 -13.59 8.76 1.51
CA LEU A 364 -13.57 7.36 1.10
C LEU A 364 -13.46 7.23 -0.43
N ALA A 365 -14.15 8.07 -1.21
CA ALA A 365 -14.00 8.10 -2.67
C ALA A 365 -12.58 8.46 -3.10
N ALA A 366 -11.96 9.44 -2.43
CA ALA A 366 -10.57 9.81 -2.64
C ALA A 366 -9.61 8.65 -2.32
N LEU A 367 -9.87 7.88 -1.26
CA LEU A 367 -9.09 6.69 -0.92
C LEU A 367 -9.24 5.58 -1.96
N VAL A 368 -10.47 5.29 -2.44
CA VAL A 368 -10.66 4.30 -3.51
C VAL A 368 -9.84 4.66 -4.74
N GLY A 369 -9.87 5.94 -5.15
CA GLY A 369 -9.02 6.43 -6.23
C GLY A 369 -7.53 6.36 -5.90
N GLY A 370 -7.17 6.79 -4.70
CA GLY A 370 -5.80 6.83 -4.20
C GLY A 370 -5.12 5.46 -4.12
N ASP A 371 -5.85 4.43 -3.71
CA ASP A 371 -5.35 3.07 -3.59
C ASP A 371 -5.26 2.34 -4.96
N LEU A 372 -6.21 2.58 -5.85
CA LEU A 372 -6.25 1.92 -7.15
C LEU A 372 -5.45 2.66 -8.24
N GLY A 373 -5.34 3.98 -8.15
CA GLY A 373 -4.66 4.84 -9.13
C GLY A 373 -3.20 4.47 -9.41
N PRO A 374 -2.38 4.12 -8.41
CA PRO A 374 -0.99 3.71 -8.61
C PRO A 374 -0.76 2.53 -9.56
N ARG A 375 -1.80 1.78 -9.85
CA ARG A 375 -1.74 0.68 -10.82
C ARG A 375 -1.68 1.16 -12.28
N LEU A 376 -1.98 2.43 -12.53
CA LEU A 376 -1.94 3.04 -13.87
C LEU A 376 -0.52 3.37 -14.31
N LEU A 377 0.34 3.84 -13.39
CA LEU A 377 1.73 4.20 -13.69
C LEU A 377 2.67 3.66 -12.60
N PRO A 378 3.88 3.17 -12.96
CA PRO A 378 4.84 2.63 -11.98
C PRO A 378 5.24 3.63 -10.89
N ILE A 379 5.22 4.91 -11.20
CA ILE A 379 5.59 6.01 -10.32
C ILE A 379 4.45 6.41 -9.36
N GLY A 380 3.25 5.89 -9.58
CA GLY A 380 2.05 6.25 -8.81
C GLY A 380 2.11 5.88 -7.33
N SER A 381 3.00 4.97 -6.93
CA SER A 381 3.27 4.66 -5.53
C SER A 381 4.70 4.21 -5.29
N LEU A 382 5.12 4.32 -4.03
CA LEU A 382 6.39 3.74 -3.61
C LEU A 382 6.37 2.20 -3.75
N ALA A 383 5.24 1.57 -3.51
CA ALA A 383 4.98 0.16 -3.75
C ALA A 383 5.29 -0.26 -5.19
N GLY A 384 4.91 0.54 -6.18
CA GLY A 384 5.23 0.32 -7.60
C GLY A 384 6.73 0.33 -7.87
N LEU A 385 7.45 1.28 -7.28
CA LEU A 385 8.91 1.36 -7.40
C LEU A 385 9.61 0.19 -6.71
N LEU A 386 9.13 -0.23 -5.54
CA LEU A 386 9.64 -1.40 -4.82
C LEU A 386 9.41 -2.69 -5.61
N TRP A 387 8.23 -2.81 -6.23
CA TRP A 387 7.90 -3.94 -7.10
C TRP A 387 8.86 -4.05 -8.29
N TYR A 388 9.11 -2.95 -9.01
CA TYR A 388 10.09 -2.93 -10.09
C TYR A 388 11.50 -3.27 -9.62
N ALA A 389 11.94 -2.73 -8.49
CA ALA A 389 13.23 -3.06 -7.91
C ALA A 389 13.34 -4.56 -7.53
N ALA A 390 12.27 -5.17 -7.03
CA ALA A 390 12.22 -6.60 -6.72
C ALA A 390 12.26 -7.47 -7.98
N LEU A 391 11.57 -7.06 -9.05
CA LEU A 391 11.61 -7.72 -10.36
C LEU A 391 13.02 -7.68 -10.96
N GLU A 392 13.65 -6.51 -10.98
CA GLU A 392 14.98 -6.31 -11.53
C GLU A 392 16.02 -7.18 -10.80
N ARG A 393 16.02 -7.16 -9.45
CA ARG A 393 16.88 -8.02 -8.62
C ARG A 393 16.65 -9.51 -8.88
N SER A 394 15.44 -9.88 -9.28
CA SER A 394 15.08 -11.26 -9.59
C SER A 394 15.27 -11.62 -11.06
N GLY A 395 15.76 -10.70 -11.90
CA GLY A 395 15.96 -10.91 -13.34
C GLY A 395 14.65 -11.10 -14.11
N VAL A 396 13.56 -10.48 -13.64
CA VAL A 396 12.27 -10.46 -14.33
C VAL A 396 12.06 -9.08 -14.94
N HIS A 397 11.85 -9.03 -16.24
CA HIS A 397 11.67 -7.76 -16.96
C HIS A 397 10.22 -7.55 -17.36
N VAL A 398 9.63 -6.46 -16.88
CA VAL A 398 8.29 -5.99 -17.24
C VAL A 398 8.44 -4.62 -17.92
N PRO A 399 8.20 -4.50 -19.23
CA PRO A 399 8.21 -3.20 -19.90
C PRO A 399 7.17 -2.26 -19.31
N VAL A 400 7.51 -0.98 -19.15
CA VAL A 400 6.59 0.05 -18.63
C VAL A 400 5.30 0.12 -19.45
N ARG A 401 5.40 -0.04 -20.78
CA ARG A 401 4.21 -0.10 -21.66
C ARG A 401 3.27 -1.26 -21.31
N GLN A 402 3.83 -2.43 -20.96
CA GLN A 402 3.03 -3.57 -20.52
C GLN A 402 2.36 -3.31 -19.18
N PHE A 403 3.09 -2.72 -18.24
CA PHE A 403 2.54 -2.30 -16.93
C PHE A 403 1.34 -1.37 -17.13
N ILE A 404 1.50 -0.29 -17.90
CA ILE A 404 0.44 0.69 -18.16
C ILE A 404 -0.76 0.01 -18.83
N ARG A 405 -0.53 -0.80 -19.88
CA ARG A 405 -1.61 -1.49 -20.56
C ARG A 405 -2.44 -2.38 -19.63
N ILE A 406 -1.79 -3.22 -18.85
CA ILE A 406 -2.46 -4.11 -17.90
C ILE A 406 -3.08 -3.27 -16.78
N GLY A 407 -2.35 -2.28 -16.26
CA GLY A 407 -2.81 -1.35 -15.24
C GLY A 407 -4.13 -0.67 -15.63
N VAL A 408 -4.22 -0.10 -16.81
CA VAL A 408 -5.44 0.56 -17.30
C VAL A 408 -6.60 -0.44 -17.43
N ILE A 409 -6.36 -1.59 -18.08
CA ILE A 409 -7.42 -2.60 -18.31
C ILE A 409 -7.98 -3.15 -16.99
N VAL A 410 -7.14 -3.28 -15.94
CA VAL A 410 -7.56 -3.77 -14.63
C VAL A 410 -8.14 -2.65 -13.76
N THR A 411 -7.50 -1.47 -13.74
CA THR A 411 -7.85 -0.40 -12.80
C THR A 411 -9.17 0.27 -13.16
N VAL A 412 -9.42 0.54 -14.44
CA VAL A 412 -10.65 1.25 -14.85
C VAL A 412 -11.91 0.52 -14.39
N PRO A 413 -12.12 -0.78 -14.70
CA PRO A 413 -13.32 -1.47 -14.24
C PRO A 413 -13.34 -1.73 -12.74
N SER A 414 -12.19 -1.95 -12.09
CA SER A 414 -12.14 -2.16 -10.64
C SER A 414 -12.40 -0.87 -9.85
N LEU A 415 -11.94 0.28 -10.35
CA LEU A 415 -12.26 1.59 -9.79
C LEU A 415 -13.75 1.89 -9.93
N ALA A 416 -14.31 1.67 -11.12
CA ALA A 416 -15.74 1.85 -11.35
C ALA A 416 -16.59 0.98 -10.40
N ALA A 417 -16.23 -0.30 -10.24
CA ALA A 417 -16.91 -1.21 -9.32
C ALA A 417 -16.80 -0.74 -7.86
N GLY A 418 -15.62 -0.28 -7.43
CA GLY A 418 -15.41 0.25 -6.08
C GLY A 418 -16.24 1.51 -5.82
N LEU A 419 -16.22 2.48 -6.74
CA LEU A 419 -16.99 3.73 -6.60
C LEU A 419 -18.49 3.50 -6.66
N LEU A 420 -18.97 2.60 -7.52
CA LEU A 420 -20.40 2.22 -7.56
C LEU A 420 -20.83 1.54 -6.26
N MET A 421 -19.99 0.64 -5.72
CA MET A 421 -20.26 0.00 -4.43
C MET A 421 -20.28 1.03 -3.30
N LEU A 422 -19.32 1.96 -3.28
CA LEU A 422 -19.30 3.05 -2.30
C LEU A 422 -20.60 3.88 -2.39
N GLY A 423 -21.00 4.28 -3.58
CA GLY A 423 -22.25 5.03 -3.78
C GLY A 423 -23.53 4.27 -3.43
N ALA A 424 -23.48 2.92 -3.42
CA ALA A 424 -24.63 2.10 -3.04
C ALA A 424 -24.80 1.95 -1.51
N ILE A 425 -23.74 2.23 -0.74
CA ILE A 425 -23.72 2.05 0.73
C ILE A 425 -23.56 3.36 1.52
N SER A 426 -23.42 4.48 0.80
CA SER A 426 -23.25 5.85 1.39
C SER A 426 -24.56 6.52 1.74
#